data_8df3fc4a952a5194c14eee805f31e527
#
_entry.id   8df3fc4a952a5194c14eee805f31e527
#
_cell.length_a   1.000
_cell.length_b   1.000
_cell.length_c   1.000
_cell.angle_alpha   90.00
_cell.angle_beta   90.00
_cell.angle_gamma   90.00
#
_symmetry.space_group_name_H-M   'P 1'
#
loop_
_entity.id
_entity.type
_entity.pdbx_description
1 polymer ?
#
loop_
_entity_poly.entity_id
_entity_poly.type
_entity_poly.pdbx_seq_one_letter_code
_entity_poly.pdbx_strand_id
1 'polypeptide(L)'
;MDVSRSGYYKWKYRQEHPSLKMLSRQEDIKIIKEIHDKHPSHGYRWINAYAKLHYGIVWSDNHVHLCCKYENIKSLGKHYQWKKPEEENEKFNNLIWNGWKYLSRPLEVIVSDMTSFWVNKTYYELTLYFDAWNKEIIGYGLSSRKGATHSYYDGLKQVLKYIKKEQTDDLIILHTDQGTVYSSKAYNKLLENYNISRSMSRAGTPTDNPVNESLNGWIKEELIIDFDLKHCKDVQKLIDEYIYYYNNERPCYSLNYKTPIQYKIESGF
;
A
#
# COMPACT_ATOMS: atom_id res chain seq x y z
N MET A 1 -14.58 -3.55 -44.64
CA MET A 1 -15.14 -2.23 -44.18
C MET A 1 -16.24 -1.85 -45.17
N ASP A 2 -17.48 -1.90 -44.73
CA ASP A 2 -18.60 -1.47 -45.57
C ASP A 2 -18.79 0.04 -45.50
N VAL A 3 -18.11 0.76 -46.39
CA VAL A 3 -18.25 2.19 -46.54
C VAL A 3 -19.30 2.42 -47.61
N SER A 4 -20.37 3.15 -47.28
CA SER A 4 -21.40 3.49 -48.28
C SER A 4 -20.80 4.33 -49.41
N ARG A 5 -21.21 4.08 -50.65
CA ARG A 5 -20.77 4.82 -51.85
C ARG A 5 -20.97 6.34 -51.70
N SER A 6 -22.07 6.77 -51.14
CA SER A 6 -22.35 8.20 -50.89
C SER A 6 -21.45 8.78 -49.81
N GLY A 7 -21.06 8.00 -48.78
CA GLY A 7 -20.12 8.39 -47.74
C GLY A 7 -18.72 8.61 -48.30
N TYR A 8 -18.25 7.73 -49.20
CA TYR A 8 -16.99 7.86 -49.88
C TYR A 8 -16.88 9.14 -50.73
N TYR A 9 -17.88 9.42 -51.59
CA TYR A 9 -17.87 10.62 -52.43
C TYR A 9 -17.97 11.91 -51.62
N LYS A 10 -18.76 11.94 -50.53
CA LYS A 10 -18.79 13.08 -49.61
C LYS A 10 -17.45 13.30 -48.92
N TRP A 11 -16.76 12.21 -48.53
CA TRP A 11 -15.41 12.30 -47.95
C TRP A 11 -14.41 12.84 -48.98
N LYS A 12 -14.38 12.30 -50.21
CA LYS A 12 -13.53 12.76 -51.31
C LYS A 12 -13.74 14.25 -51.60
N TYR A 13 -14.98 14.68 -51.74
CA TYR A 13 -15.31 16.10 -51.97
C TYR A 13 -14.77 17.01 -50.87
N ARG A 14 -14.88 16.61 -49.59
CA ARG A 14 -14.34 17.37 -48.46
C ARG A 14 -12.80 17.44 -48.46
N GLN A 15 -12.10 16.47 -49.01
CA GLN A 15 -10.64 16.51 -49.16
C GLN A 15 -10.25 17.57 -50.21
N GLU A 16 -11.00 17.67 -51.30
CA GLU A 16 -10.75 18.63 -52.37
C GLU A 16 -11.24 20.05 -52.02
N HIS A 17 -12.24 20.15 -51.14
CA HIS A 17 -12.90 21.41 -50.73
C HIS A 17 -12.95 21.50 -49.19
N PRO A 18 -11.83 21.75 -48.52
CA PRO A 18 -11.78 21.85 -47.08
C PRO A 18 -12.55 23.07 -46.58
N SER A 19 -13.35 22.91 -45.53
CA SER A 19 -14.03 24.03 -44.88
C SER A 19 -13.02 24.92 -44.12
N LEU A 20 -13.38 26.21 -43.89
CA LEU A 20 -12.57 27.13 -43.10
C LEU A 20 -12.18 26.55 -41.73
N LYS A 21 -13.11 25.84 -41.10
CA LYS A 21 -12.87 25.14 -39.82
C LYS A 21 -11.83 24.03 -39.94
N MET A 22 -11.77 23.35 -41.08
CA MET A 22 -10.78 22.31 -41.36
C MET A 22 -9.40 22.90 -41.62
N LEU A 23 -9.31 24.03 -42.32
CA LEU A 23 -8.10 24.77 -42.57
C LEU A 23 -7.50 25.31 -41.26
N SER A 24 -8.32 25.99 -40.45
CA SER A 24 -7.90 26.48 -39.11
C SER A 24 -7.39 25.34 -38.24
N ARG A 25 -8.04 24.16 -38.24
CA ARG A 25 -7.59 23.00 -37.48
C ARG A 25 -6.23 22.47 -37.98
N GLN A 26 -5.97 22.54 -39.29
CA GLN A 26 -4.66 22.12 -39.84
C GLN A 26 -3.53 23.05 -39.40
N GLU A 27 -3.79 24.34 -39.25
CA GLU A 27 -2.84 25.30 -38.69
C GLU A 27 -2.57 25.01 -37.19
N ASP A 28 -3.63 24.79 -36.43
CA ASP A 28 -3.49 24.42 -35.02
C ASP A 28 -2.70 23.12 -34.85
N ILE A 29 -2.95 22.12 -35.70
CA ILE A 29 -2.20 20.85 -35.70
C ILE A 29 -0.71 21.06 -35.94
N LYS A 30 -0.32 21.97 -36.85
CA LYS A 30 1.11 22.26 -37.09
C LYS A 30 1.80 22.81 -35.84
N ILE A 31 1.14 23.74 -35.14
CA ILE A 31 1.64 24.32 -33.89
C ILE A 31 1.73 23.25 -32.79
N ILE A 32 0.68 22.44 -32.64
CA ILE A 32 0.64 21.34 -31.65
C ILE A 32 1.77 20.35 -31.90
N LYS A 33 2.03 20.01 -33.18
CA LYS A 33 3.11 19.10 -33.55
C LYS A 33 4.48 19.71 -33.27
N GLU A 34 4.68 20.97 -33.57
CA GLU A 34 5.92 21.68 -33.25
C GLU A 34 6.23 21.69 -31.77
N ILE A 35 5.23 21.95 -30.92
CA ILE A 35 5.37 21.88 -29.47
C ILE A 35 5.67 20.46 -29.01
N HIS A 36 5.00 19.46 -29.57
CA HIS A 36 5.22 18.07 -29.22
C HIS A 36 6.63 17.59 -29.61
N ASP A 37 7.10 17.97 -30.78
CA ASP A 37 8.44 17.58 -31.28
C ASP A 37 9.57 18.17 -30.41
N LYS A 38 9.35 19.36 -29.85
CA LYS A 38 10.25 19.97 -28.84
C LYS A 38 10.13 19.33 -27.47
N HIS A 39 8.93 18.85 -27.10
CA HIS A 39 8.61 18.36 -25.74
C HIS A 39 7.82 17.05 -25.80
N PRO A 40 8.38 15.97 -26.33
CA PRO A 40 7.65 14.74 -26.64
C PRO A 40 7.20 13.94 -25.41
N SER A 41 7.70 14.25 -24.23
CA SER A 41 7.30 13.60 -22.98
C SER A 41 5.92 14.05 -22.46
N HIS A 42 5.36 15.14 -23.01
CA HIS A 42 4.15 15.76 -22.51
C HIS A 42 2.90 15.42 -23.33
N GLY A 43 1.74 15.39 -22.68
CA GLY A 43 0.44 15.16 -23.30
C GLY A 43 -0.32 16.44 -23.67
N TYR A 44 -1.48 16.29 -24.29
CA TYR A 44 -2.27 17.39 -24.85
C TYR A 44 -2.60 18.54 -23.89
N ARG A 45 -2.84 18.27 -22.60
CA ARG A 45 -3.12 19.33 -21.60
C ARG A 45 -1.91 20.24 -21.39
N TRP A 46 -0.75 19.64 -21.32
CA TRP A 46 0.49 20.39 -21.18
C TRP A 46 0.79 21.20 -22.46
N ILE A 47 0.60 20.59 -23.65
CA ILE A 47 0.74 21.27 -24.95
C ILE A 47 -0.17 22.49 -25.02
N ASN A 48 -1.44 22.35 -24.56
CA ASN A 48 -2.38 23.48 -24.49
C ASN A 48 -1.89 24.60 -23.55
N ALA A 49 -1.42 24.23 -22.36
CA ALA A 49 -0.87 25.20 -21.40
C ALA A 49 0.37 25.90 -21.95
N TYR A 50 1.26 25.17 -22.64
CA TYR A 50 2.46 25.71 -23.28
C TYR A 50 2.10 26.69 -24.40
N ALA A 51 1.16 26.35 -25.28
CA ALA A 51 0.68 27.23 -26.34
C ALA A 51 0.08 28.52 -25.77
N LYS A 52 -0.70 28.44 -24.72
CA LYS A 52 -1.24 29.61 -24.02
C LYS A 52 -0.14 30.50 -23.46
N LEU A 53 0.87 29.92 -22.83
CA LEU A 53 1.93 30.67 -22.15
C LEU A 53 2.91 31.34 -23.16
N HIS A 54 3.31 30.63 -24.22
CA HIS A 54 4.39 31.05 -25.11
C HIS A 54 3.93 31.65 -26.43
N TYR A 55 2.72 31.26 -26.90
CA TYR A 55 2.19 31.75 -28.17
C TYR A 55 0.92 32.62 -28.00
N GLY A 56 0.41 32.75 -26.76
CA GLY A 56 -0.84 33.49 -26.49
C GLY A 56 -2.11 32.82 -27.06
N ILE A 57 -2.00 31.55 -27.49
CA ILE A 57 -3.10 30.85 -28.15
C ILE A 57 -3.96 30.16 -27.06
N VAL A 58 -5.26 30.39 -27.09
CA VAL A 58 -6.21 29.81 -26.13
C VAL A 58 -7.10 28.81 -26.83
N TRP A 59 -6.81 27.52 -26.63
CA TRP A 59 -7.67 26.42 -27.09
C TRP A 59 -8.44 25.78 -25.93
N SER A 60 -9.51 25.04 -26.25
CA SER A 60 -10.08 24.11 -25.29
C SER A 60 -9.25 22.82 -25.25
N ASP A 61 -9.18 22.18 -24.07
CA ASP A 61 -8.50 20.89 -23.93
C ASP A 61 -9.03 19.83 -24.88
N ASN A 62 -10.35 19.82 -25.11
CA ASN A 62 -10.97 18.91 -26.06
C ASN A 62 -10.51 19.13 -27.51
N HIS A 63 -10.32 20.40 -27.92
CA HIS A 63 -9.82 20.73 -29.24
C HIS A 63 -8.41 20.18 -29.45
N VAL A 64 -7.47 20.45 -28.50
CA VAL A 64 -6.10 19.95 -28.57
C VAL A 64 -6.06 18.43 -28.51
N HIS A 65 -6.89 17.80 -27.66
CA HIS A 65 -7.00 16.34 -27.63
C HIS A 65 -7.43 15.75 -28.99
N LEU A 66 -8.41 16.34 -29.64
CA LEU A 66 -8.85 15.90 -30.97
C LEU A 66 -7.76 16.10 -32.02
N CYS A 67 -7.05 17.23 -32.02
CA CYS A 67 -5.93 17.48 -32.93
C CYS A 67 -4.80 16.43 -32.74
N CYS A 68 -4.43 16.14 -31.49
CA CYS A 68 -3.48 15.08 -31.17
C CYS A 68 -3.95 13.70 -31.65
N LYS A 69 -5.25 13.40 -31.50
CA LYS A 69 -5.83 12.13 -31.96
C LYS A 69 -5.80 12.01 -33.50
N TYR A 70 -6.06 13.08 -34.25
CA TYR A 70 -6.00 13.08 -35.73
C TYR A 70 -4.60 12.76 -36.23
N GLU A 71 -3.56 13.30 -35.62
CA GLU A 71 -2.16 13.12 -36.01
C GLU A 71 -1.47 11.98 -35.25
N ASN A 72 -2.21 11.21 -34.45
CA ASN A 72 -1.68 10.14 -33.61
C ASN A 72 -0.51 10.61 -32.67
N ILE A 73 -0.57 11.87 -32.26
CA ILE A 73 0.38 12.45 -31.31
C ILE A 73 0.08 11.91 -29.90
N LYS A 74 1.06 11.24 -29.30
CA LYS A 74 0.97 10.66 -27.96
C LYS A 74 2.20 11.03 -27.16
N SER A 75 2.02 11.30 -25.87
CA SER A 75 3.14 11.47 -24.96
C SER A 75 4.08 10.25 -24.99
N LEU A 76 5.37 10.49 -25.13
CA LEU A 76 6.41 9.46 -25.01
C LEU A 76 6.88 9.28 -23.57
N GLY A 77 6.33 10.05 -22.61
CA GLY A 77 6.59 9.87 -21.19
C GLY A 77 6.20 8.45 -20.75
N LYS A 78 7.08 7.82 -19.96
CA LYS A 78 6.76 6.51 -19.38
C LYS A 78 5.59 6.66 -18.42
N HIS A 79 4.39 6.33 -18.86
CA HIS A 79 3.27 6.12 -17.95
C HIS A 79 3.50 4.81 -17.21
N TYR A 80 3.81 4.91 -15.92
CA TYR A 80 3.85 3.74 -15.06
C TYR A 80 2.44 3.20 -14.95
N GLN A 81 2.11 2.24 -15.81
CA GLN A 81 0.88 1.46 -15.62
C GLN A 81 1.17 0.47 -14.51
N TRP A 82 0.54 0.68 -13.37
CA TRP A 82 0.50 -0.33 -12.34
C TRP A 82 -0.15 -1.58 -12.94
N LYS A 83 0.68 -2.57 -13.28
CA LYS A 83 0.19 -3.90 -13.67
C LYS A 83 -0.23 -4.56 -12.36
N LYS A 84 -1.51 -4.94 -12.26
CA LYS A 84 -1.92 -5.91 -11.24
C LYS A 84 -0.93 -7.08 -11.32
N PRO A 85 -0.36 -7.52 -10.19
CA PRO A 85 0.42 -8.75 -10.19
C PRO A 85 -0.45 -9.85 -10.83
N GLU A 86 0.11 -10.63 -11.72
CA GLU A 86 -0.58 -11.78 -12.36
C GLU A 86 -0.93 -12.87 -11.35
N GLU A 87 -0.33 -12.83 -10.15
CA GLU A 87 -0.68 -13.71 -9.05
C GLU A 87 -2.03 -13.29 -8.47
N GLU A 88 -3.00 -14.19 -8.51
CA GLU A 88 -4.25 -14.05 -7.76
C GLU A 88 -3.91 -13.96 -6.28
N ASN A 89 -4.19 -12.82 -5.68
CA ASN A 89 -4.06 -12.63 -4.25
C ASN A 89 -5.09 -13.50 -3.54
N GLU A 90 -4.64 -14.30 -2.57
CA GLU A 90 -5.52 -15.12 -1.75
C GLU A 90 -6.30 -14.22 -0.79
N LYS A 91 -7.61 -14.44 -0.70
CA LYS A 91 -8.50 -13.76 0.25
C LYS A 91 -9.04 -14.77 1.24
N PHE A 92 -8.99 -14.38 2.51
CA PHE A 92 -9.46 -15.20 3.61
C PHE A 92 -10.63 -14.51 4.32
N ASN A 93 -11.58 -15.31 4.81
CA ASN A 93 -12.70 -14.81 5.59
C ASN A 93 -12.22 -14.29 6.94
N ASN A 94 -12.96 -13.35 7.53
CA ASN A 94 -12.74 -12.98 8.93
C ASN A 94 -13.23 -14.12 9.84
N LEU A 95 -12.32 -14.76 10.57
CA LEU A 95 -12.60 -15.88 11.47
C LEU A 95 -12.88 -15.42 12.91
N ILE A 96 -12.57 -14.16 13.24
CA ILE A 96 -12.58 -13.70 14.63
C ILE A 96 -13.87 -12.92 14.95
N TRP A 97 -14.36 -12.08 14.01
CA TRP A 97 -15.52 -11.21 14.21
C TRP A 97 -15.48 -10.53 15.60
N ASN A 98 -16.46 -10.82 16.45
CA ASN A 98 -16.54 -10.30 17.82
C ASN A 98 -15.80 -11.17 18.84
N GLY A 99 -15.01 -12.16 18.40
CA GLY A 99 -14.31 -13.12 19.24
C GLY A 99 -13.17 -12.58 20.10
N TRP A 100 -12.73 -11.35 19.85
CA TRP A 100 -11.62 -10.69 20.58
C TRP A 100 -11.72 -10.73 22.11
N LYS A 101 -12.94 -10.80 22.65
CA LYS A 101 -13.21 -10.82 24.10
C LYS A 101 -13.09 -12.20 24.73
N TYR A 102 -13.03 -13.24 23.91
CA TYR A 102 -13.08 -14.63 24.37
C TYR A 102 -11.75 -15.36 24.25
N LEU A 103 -10.68 -14.64 23.95
CA LEU A 103 -9.34 -15.23 23.91
C LEU A 103 -8.94 -15.69 25.31
N SER A 104 -8.49 -16.94 25.42
CA SER A 104 -8.27 -17.63 26.69
C SER A 104 -6.81 -18.01 26.95
N ARG A 105 -5.97 -17.99 25.91
CA ARG A 105 -4.57 -18.45 25.99
C ARG A 105 -3.67 -17.69 25.02
N PRO A 106 -2.34 -17.69 25.27
CA PRO A 106 -1.39 -17.15 24.31
C PRO A 106 -1.43 -17.92 22.97
N LEU A 107 -1.05 -17.24 21.90
CA LEU A 107 -0.98 -17.76 20.52
C LEU A 107 -2.32 -18.24 19.93
N GLU A 108 -3.45 -17.97 20.57
CA GLU A 108 -4.77 -18.31 20.00
C GLU A 108 -5.04 -17.46 18.75
N VAL A 109 -4.75 -16.16 18.82
CA VAL A 109 -4.83 -15.22 17.70
C VAL A 109 -3.60 -14.34 17.66
N ILE A 110 -2.91 -14.34 16.53
CA ILE A 110 -1.84 -13.41 16.22
C ILE A 110 -2.38 -12.37 15.26
N VAL A 111 -2.18 -11.09 15.55
CA VAL A 111 -2.53 -9.99 14.65
C VAL A 111 -1.28 -9.35 14.09
N SER A 112 -1.33 -8.95 12.82
CA SER A 112 -0.23 -8.25 12.19
C SER A 112 -0.71 -7.07 11.35
N ASP A 113 0.06 -6.00 11.43
CA ASP A 113 -0.17 -4.79 10.66
C ASP A 113 1.15 -4.04 10.41
N MET A 114 1.15 -3.21 9.38
CA MET A 114 2.30 -2.37 9.03
C MET A 114 1.97 -0.91 9.35
N THR A 115 2.86 -0.28 10.08
CA THR A 115 2.83 1.15 10.35
C THR A 115 4.03 1.84 9.76
N SER A 116 3.96 3.14 9.51
CA SER A 116 5.06 3.90 8.92
C SER A 116 5.29 5.22 9.62
N PHE A 117 6.54 5.69 9.55
CA PHE A 117 6.97 6.96 10.13
C PHE A 117 8.19 7.53 9.41
N TRP A 118 8.51 8.80 9.68
CA TRP A 118 9.68 9.49 9.13
C TRP A 118 10.67 9.82 10.22
N VAL A 119 11.95 9.54 9.97
CA VAL A 119 13.08 9.92 10.81
C VAL A 119 14.13 10.59 9.94
N ASN A 120 14.53 11.82 10.25
CA ASN A 120 15.57 12.55 9.52
C ASN A 120 15.42 12.49 7.98
N LYS A 121 14.19 12.72 7.46
CA LYS A 121 13.81 12.65 6.04
C LYS A 121 13.87 11.23 5.42
N THR A 122 14.18 10.20 6.20
CA THR A 122 14.10 8.80 5.78
C THR A 122 12.76 8.22 6.18
N TYR A 123 12.11 7.55 5.23
CA TYR A 123 10.85 6.84 5.44
C TYR A 123 11.13 5.43 5.98
N TYR A 124 10.39 5.02 6.99
CA TYR A 124 10.46 3.68 7.56
C TYR A 124 9.09 3.01 7.59
N GLU A 125 9.07 1.71 7.33
CA GLU A 125 7.94 0.81 7.51
C GLU A 125 8.29 -0.18 8.62
N LEU A 126 7.43 -0.27 9.62
CA LEU A 126 7.54 -1.20 10.74
C LEU A 126 6.36 -2.14 10.69
N THR A 127 6.61 -3.42 10.49
CA THR A 127 5.60 -4.48 10.57
C THR A 127 5.68 -5.12 11.94
N LEU A 128 4.55 -5.21 12.63
CA LEU A 128 4.46 -5.78 13.98
C LEU A 128 3.54 -6.99 13.98
N TYR A 129 3.88 -7.95 14.83
CA TYR A 129 3.06 -9.14 15.10
C TYR A 129 2.80 -9.22 16.59
N PHE A 130 1.52 -9.19 16.96
CA PHE A 130 1.07 -9.22 18.35
C PHE A 130 0.35 -10.52 18.65
N ASP A 131 0.60 -11.09 19.81
CA ASP A 131 -0.35 -11.99 20.42
C ASP A 131 -1.57 -11.18 20.92
N ALA A 132 -2.75 -11.49 20.39
CA ALA A 132 -3.95 -10.72 20.71
C ALA A 132 -4.43 -10.93 22.14
N TRP A 133 -4.06 -12.03 22.82
CA TRP A 133 -4.45 -12.33 24.17
C TRP A 133 -3.69 -11.48 25.20
N ASN A 134 -2.36 -11.58 25.25
CA ASN A 134 -1.54 -10.83 26.22
C ASN A 134 -0.91 -9.55 25.67
N LYS A 135 -1.16 -9.19 24.40
CA LYS A 135 -0.62 -8.00 23.71
C LYS A 135 0.89 -8.01 23.48
N GLU A 136 1.55 -9.14 23.67
CA GLU A 136 2.99 -9.29 23.46
C GLU A 136 3.36 -9.09 21.99
N ILE A 137 4.41 -8.32 21.72
CA ILE A 137 5.02 -8.24 20.39
C ILE A 137 5.93 -9.45 20.23
N ILE A 138 5.52 -10.42 19.42
CA ILE A 138 6.20 -11.69 19.20
C ILE A 138 7.02 -11.74 17.91
N GLY A 139 6.92 -10.71 17.11
CA GLY A 139 7.72 -10.56 15.90
C GLY A 139 7.58 -9.16 15.32
N TYR A 140 8.63 -8.69 14.66
CA TYR A 140 8.65 -7.40 14.00
C TYR A 140 9.68 -7.35 12.88
N GLY A 141 9.50 -6.43 11.96
CA GLY A 141 10.48 -6.16 10.92
C GLY A 141 10.45 -4.69 10.51
N LEU A 142 11.63 -4.12 10.32
CA LEU A 142 11.84 -2.73 9.94
C LEU A 142 12.42 -2.62 8.54
N SER A 143 11.94 -1.65 7.76
CA SER A 143 12.49 -1.32 6.45
C SER A 143 12.59 0.18 6.25
N SER A 144 13.68 0.66 5.68
CA SER A 144 13.83 2.03 5.18
C SER A 144 13.40 2.21 3.72
N ARG A 145 12.83 1.17 3.10
CA ARG A 145 12.34 1.21 1.71
C ARG A 145 10.82 1.09 1.70
N LYS A 146 10.17 2.07 1.08
CA LYS A 146 8.71 2.06 0.92
C LYS A 146 8.26 0.86 0.05
N GLY A 147 7.26 0.11 0.55
CA GLY A 147 6.72 -1.06 -0.12
C GLY A 147 7.63 -2.28 -0.10
N ALA A 148 8.60 -2.32 0.81
CA ALA A 148 9.47 -3.47 0.96
C ALA A 148 8.74 -4.63 1.62
N THR A 149 8.89 -5.81 1.05
CA THR A 149 8.23 -7.02 1.58
C THR A 149 9.00 -7.67 2.72
N HIS A 150 10.32 -7.43 2.82
CA HIS A 150 11.17 -8.12 3.79
C HIS A 150 10.78 -7.86 5.25
N SER A 151 10.30 -6.66 5.61
CA SER A 151 9.82 -6.38 6.97
C SER A 151 8.69 -7.31 7.42
N TYR A 152 7.81 -7.67 6.51
CA TYR A 152 6.75 -8.66 6.78
C TYR A 152 7.30 -10.05 7.01
N TYR A 153 8.25 -10.47 6.16
CA TYR A 153 8.85 -11.80 6.25
C TYR A 153 9.76 -11.95 7.47
N ASP A 154 10.51 -10.91 7.84
CA ASP A 154 11.41 -10.97 8.98
C ASP A 154 10.64 -11.04 10.30
N GLY A 155 9.54 -10.29 10.42
CA GLY A 155 8.62 -10.42 11.54
C GLY A 155 7.95 -11.80 11.59
N LEU A 156 7.46 -12.30 10.44
CA LEU A 156 6.86 -13.64 10.38
C LEU A 156 7.84 -14.75 10.79
N LYS A 157 9.10 -14.70 10.34
CA LYS A 157 10.11 -15.69 10.74
C LYS A 157 10.32 -15.72 12.26
N GLN A 158 10.28 -14.55 12.92
CA GLN A 158 10.37 -14.47 14.38
C GLN A 158 9.16 -15.14 15.02
N VAL A 159 7.94 -14.86 14.52
CA VAL A 159 6.71 -15.52 14.98
C VAL A 159 6.79 -17.04 14.84
N LEU A 160 7.21 -17.56 13.69
CA LEU A 160 7.32 -18.99 13.45
C LEU A 160 8.40 -19.64 14.36
N LYS A 161 9.48 -18.93 14.64
CA LYS A 161 10.49 -19.36 15.63
C LYS A 161 9.92 -19.37 17.05
N TYR A 162 9.12 -18.36 17.40
CA TYR A 162 8.45 -18.26 18.68
C TYR A 162 7.46 -19.42 18.89
N ILE A 163 6.59 -19.72 17.93
CA ILE A 163 5.66 -20.85 17.96
C ILE A 163 6.39 -22.18 18.18
N LYS A 164 7.52 -22.41 17.48
CA LYS A 164 8.34 -23.60 17.66
C LYS A 164 8.93 -23.69 19.07
N LYS A 165 9.36 -22.58 19.66
CA LYS A 165 9.89 -22.53 21.03
C LYS A 165 8.82 -22.89 22.05
N GLU A 166 7.61 -22.40 21.89
CA GLU A 166 6.48 -22.67 22.78
C GLU A 166 5.90 -24.11 22.60
N GLN A 167 6.36 -24.85 21.58
CA GLN A 167 5.99 -26.25 21.30
C GLN A 167 4.46 -26.48 21.25
N THR A 168 3.72 -25.50 20.75
CA THR A 168 2.28 -25.62 20.62
C THR A 168 1.86 -26.23 19.29
N ASP A 169 1.02 -27.27 19.35
CA ASP A 169 0.35 -27.87 18.18
C ASP A 169 -1.08 -27.35 18.00
N ASP A 170 -1.52 -26.44 18.85
CA ASP A 170 -2.85 -25.86 18.81
C ASP A 170 -3.05 -25.02 17.53
N LEU A 171 -4.31 -24.92 17.11
CA LEU A 171 -4.69 -24.05 16.01
C LEU A 171 -4.43 -22.59 16.38
N ILE A 172 -3.70 -21.89 15.55
CA ILE A 172 -3.39 -20.46 15.63
C ILE A 172 -4.12 -19.73 14.52
N ILE A 173 -4.77 -18.62 14.81
CA ILE A 173 -5.34 -17.73 13.81
C ILE A 173 -4.39 -16.57 13.56
N LEU A 174 -3.89 -16.42 12.32
CA LEU A 174 -3.14 -15.25 11.93
C LEU A 174 -4.06 -14.27 11.20
N HIS A 175 -4.42 -13.18 11.88
CA HIS A 175 -5.32 -12.14 11.40
C HIS A 175 -4.56 -10.93 10.89
N THR A 176 -4.87 -10.48 9.68
CA THR A 176 -4.21 -9.35 9.00
C THR A 176 -5.24 -8.52 8.23
N ASP A 177 -4.82 -7.39 7.69
CA ASP A 177 -5.57 -6.71 6.65
C ASP A 177 -5.49 -7.46 5.30
N GLN A 178 -6.15 -6.91 4.26
CA GLN A 178 -6.11 -7.44 2.89
C GLN A 178 -4.91 -6.89 2.09
N GLY A 179 -3.82 -6.52 2.75
CA GLY A 179 -2.60 -6.03 2.10
C GLY A 179 -2.02 -7.03 1.11
N THR A 180 -1.44 -6.52 0.03
CA THR A 180 -0.91 -7.37 -1.08
C THR A 180 0.16 -8.35 -0.63
N VAL A 181 0.97 -8.00 0.38
CA VAL A 181 2.00 -8.88 0.92
C VAL A 181 1.36 -10.05 1.67
N TYR A 182 0.42 -9.77 2.58
CA TYR A 182 -0.27 -10.81 3.34
C TYR A 182 -1.12 -11.74 2.46
N SER A 183 -1.63 -11.23 1.32
CA SER A 183 -2.43 -11.97 0.37
C SER A 183 -1.59 -12.76 -0.64
N SER A 184 -0.26 -12.57 -0.66
CA SER A 184 0.61 -13.21 -1.65
C SER A 184 0.79 -14.71 -1.37
N LYS A 185 0.86 -15.51 -2.44
CA LYS A 185 1.16 -16.96 -2.34
C LYS A 185 2.49 -17.22 -1.63
N ALA A 186 3.51 -16.38 -1.87
CA ALA A 186 4.81 -16.52 -1.25
C ALA A 186 4.76 -16.37 0.28
N TYR A 187 3.95 -15.42 0.79
CA TYR A 187 3.74 -15.25 2.23
C TYR A 187 3.00 -16.46 2.82
N ASN A 188 1.91 -16.90 2.19
CA ASN A 188 1.08 -17.99 2.68
C ASN A 188 1.81 -19.35 2.62
N LYS A 189 2.69 -19.56 1.65
CA LYS A 189 3.54 -20.75 1.56
C LYS A 189 4.44 -20.97 2.80
N LEU A 190 4.86 -19.92 3.49
CA LEU A 190 5.66 -20.04 4.71
C LEU A 190 4.86 -20.62 5.88
N LEU A 191 3.54 -20.57 5.81
CA LEU A 191 2.63 -21.03 6.86
C LEU A 191 2.18 -22.49 6.67
N GLU A 192 2.39 -23.09 5.50
CA GLU A 192 1.88 -24.44 5.15
C GLU A 192 2.31 -25.56 6.10
N ASN A 193 3.48 -25.40 6.76
CA ASN A 193 4.00 -26.40 7.70
C ASN A 193 3.64 -26.13 9.17
N TYR A 194 2.68 -25.22 9.41
CA TYR A 194 2.26 -24.83 10.75
C TYR A 194 0.75 -24.94 10.87
N ASN A 195 0.26 -25.24 12.06
CA ASN A 195 -1.18 -25.28 12.32
C ASN A 195 -1.76 -23.85 12.43
N ILE A 196 -1.66 -23.08 11.33
CA ILE A 196 -2.05 -21.66 11.27
C ILE A 196 -3.17 -21.49 10.24
N SER A 197 -4.33 -21.00 10.70
CA SER A 197 -5.42 -20.55 9.85
C SER A 197 -5.32 -19.05 9.55
N ARG A 198 -5.55 -18.68 8.30
CA ARG A 198 -5.55 -17.30 7.86
C ARG A 198 -6.90 -16.63 8.10
N SER A 199 -6.87 -15.41 8.59
CA SER A 199 -8.05 -14.56 8.78
C SER A 199 -7.74 -13.15 8.30
N MET A 200 -8.68 -12.48 7.65
CA MET A 200 -8.49 -11.11 7.16
C MET A 200 -9.65 -10.20 7.53
N SER A 201 -9.33 -8.96 7.89
CA SER A 201 -10.30 -7.89 8.05
C SER A 201 -11.00 -7.62 6.71
N ARG A 202 -12.25 -7.20 6.75
CA ARG A 202 -12.96 -6.71 5.56
C ARG A 202 -12.33 -5.38 5.11
N ALA A 203 -12.31 -5.17 3.80
CA ALA A 203 -11.80 -3.91 3.24
C ALA A 203 -12.60 -2.72 3.77
N GLY A 204 -11.90 -1.70 4.28
CA GLY A 204 -12.51 -0.47 4.78
C GLY A 204 -13.30 -0.63 6.10
N THR A 205 -13.07 -1.70 6.87
CA THR A 205 -13.74 -1.94 8.15
C THR A 205 -12.72 -1.97 9.29
N PRO A 206 -12.32 -0.80 9.84
CA PRO A 206 -11.36 -0.70 10.94
C PRO A 206 -11.75 -1.52 12.17
N THR A 207 -13.03 -1.57 12.47
CA THR A 207 -13.59 -2.33 13.62
C THR A 207 -13.31 -3.83 13.59
N ASP A 208 -12.88 -4.38 12.45
CA ASP A 208 -12.50 -5.78 12.32
C ASP A 208 -11.12 -6.08 12.92
N ASN A 209 -10.29 -5.04 13.16
CA ASN A 209 -8.98 -5.17 13.80
C ASN A 209 -8.71 -4.08 14.86
N PRO A 210 -9.56 -4.00 15.91
CA PRO A 210 -9.46 -2.95 16.92
C PRO A 210 -8.15 -3.00 17.72
N VAL A 211 -7.52 -4.17 17.80
CA VAL A 211 -6.27 -4.37 18.53
C VAL A 211 -5.15 -3.60 17.84
N ASN A 212 -4.98 -3.76 16.54
CA ASN A 212 -3.91 -3.08 15.78
C ASN A 212 -4.09 -1.57 15.75
N GLU A 213 -5.31 -1.07 15.56
CA GLU A 213 -5.54 0.38 15.51
C GLU A 213 -5.18 1.07 16.83
N SER A 214 -5.61 0.48 17.94
CA SER A 214 -5.28 1.01 19.25
C SER A 214 -3.78 0.94 19.55
N LEU A 215 -3.13 -0.21 19.28
CA LEU A 215 -1.72 -0.42 19.61
C LEU A 215 -0.80 0.41 18.71
N ASN A 216 -1.02 0.43 17.41
CA ASN A 216 -0.17 1.18 16.48
C ASN A 216 -0.20 2.68 16.73
N GLY A 217 -1.33 3.24 17.17
CA GLY A 217 -1.44 4.63 17.57
C GLY A 217 -0.53 4.94 18.75
N TRP A 218 -0.66 4.19 19.84
CA TRP A 218 0.15 4.36 21.05
C TRP A 218 1.63 4.12 20.81
N ILE A 219 2.00 3.08 20.07
CA ILE A 219 3.40 2.75 19.75
C ILE A 219 4.07 3.91 19.02
N LYS A 220 3.41 4.52 18.05
CA LYS A 220 3.96 5.70 17.35
C LYS A 220 4.17 6.89 18.26
N GLU A 221 3.22 7.18 19.14
CA GLU A 221 3.32 8.29 20.07
C GLU A 221 4.47 8.07 21.07
N GLU A 222 4.57 6.89 21.66
CA GLU A 222 5.63 6.54 22.59
C GLU A 222 7.02 6.56 21.91
N LEU A 223 7.15 6.01 20.71
CA LEU A 223 8.39 6.09 19.95
C LEU A 223 8.83 7.53 19.67
N ILE A 224 7.88 8.42 19.36
CA ILE A 224 8.18 9.83 19.05
C ILE A 224 8.46 10.63 20.31
N ILE A 225 7.67 10.44 21.38
CA ILE A 225 7.68 11.30 22.57
C ILE A 225 8.64 10.75 23.63
N ASP A 226 8.54 9.46 23.96
CA ASP A 226 9.26 8.88 25.09
C ASP A 226 10.64 8.36 24.67
N PHE A 227 10.77 7.89 23.42
CA PHE A 227 12.02 7.33 22.88
C PHE A 227 12.75 8.26 21.90
N ASP A 228 12.29 9.49 21.73
CA ASP A 228 12.91 10.52 20.89
C ASP A 228 13.28 10.04 19.45
N LEU A 229 12.38 9.28 18.84
CA LEU A 229 12.59 8.68 17.52
C LEU A 229 13.06 9.70 16.46
N LYS A 230 12.62 10.96 16.58
CA LYS A 230 12.94 12.01 15.59
C LYS A 230 14.43 12.34 15.54
N HIS A 231 15.16 12.22 16.65
CA HIS A 231 16.58 12.53 16.76
C HIS A 231 17.46 11.29 16.81
N CYS A 232 16.86 10.11 16.64
CA CYS A 232 17.56 8.83 16.68
C CYS A 232 18.58 8.70 15.54
N LYS A 233 19.77 8.15 15.85
CA LYS A 233 20.81 7.84 14.86
C LYS A 233 20.72 6.42 14.33
N ASP A 234 20.27 5.48 15.16
CA ASP A 234 20.11 4.06 14.83
C ASP A 234 18.68 3.63 15.13
N VAL A 235 17.83 3.70 14.10
CA VAL A 235 16.41 3.42 14.23
C VAL A 235 16.17 1.94 14.55
N GLN A 236 16.98 1.02 14.02
CA GLN A 236 16.84 -0.41 14.34
C GLN A 236 17.07 -0.67 15.82
N LYS A 237 18.17 -0.16 16.37
CA LYS A 237 18.50 -0.32 17.78
C LYS A 237 17.41 0.28 18.69
N LEU A 238 16.89 1.47 18.34
CA LEU A 238 15.81 2.09 19.09
C LEU A 238 14.54 1.24 19.08
N ILE A 239 14.16 0.67 17.92
CA ILE A 239 13.02 -0.24 17.83
C ILE A 239 13.25 -1.50 18.67
N ASP A 240 14.46 -2.07 18.67
CA ASP A 240 14.80 -3.25 19.49
C ASP A 240 14.64 -2.94 20.99
N GLU A 241 15.14 -1.80 21.44
CA GLU A 241 15.01 -1.30 22.82
C GLU A 241 13.53 -1.04 23.18
N TYR A 242 12.78 -0.45 22.27
CA TYR A 242 11.35 -0.20 22.47
C TYR A 242 10.56 -1.51 22.59
N ILE A 243 10.80 -2.50 21.74
CA ILE A 243 10.12 -3.80 21.80
C ILE A 243 10.40 -4.51 23.13
N TYR A 244 11.65 -4.43 23.62
CA TYR A 244 12.01 -4.96 24.94
C TYR A 244 11.23 -4.24 26.05
N TYR A 245 11.23 -2.90 26.06
CA TYR A 245 10.47 -2.09 27.00
C TYR A 245 8.99 -2.42 26.96
N TYR A 246 8.40 -2.49 25.75
CA TYR A 246 6.99 -2.76 25.55
C TYR A 246 6.57 -4.09 26.18
N ASN A 247 7.32 -5.14 25.96
CA ASN A 247 6.99 -6.48 26.45
C ASN A 247 7.27 -6.67 27.95
N ASN A 248 8.32 -6.05 28.48
CA ASN A 248 8.84 -6.37 29.82
C ASN A 248 8.60 -5.27 30.87
N GLU A 249 8.45 -4.02 30.47
CA GLU A 249 8.44 -2.89 31.41
C GLU A 249 7.19 -2.03 31.31
N ARG A 250 6.58 -1.94 30.12
CA ARG A 250 5.43 -1.08 29.83
C ARG A 250 4.14 -1.62 30.48
N PRO A 251 3.50 -0.88 31.42
CA PRO A 251 2.19 -1.28 31.94
C PRO A 251 1.10 -1.14 30.88
N CYS A 252 0.31 -2.19 30.70
CA CYS A 252 -0.79 -2.22 29.73
C CYS A 252 -2.14 -2.13 30.45
N TYR A 253 -2.93 -1.08 30.17
CA TYR A 253 -4.23 -0.86 30.81
C TYR A 253 -5.17 -2.07 30.67
N SER A 254 -5.25 -2.66 29.47
CA SER A 254 -6.12 -3.81 29.20
C SER A 254 -5.68 -5.10 29.91
N LEU A 255 -4.48 -5.13 30.47
CA LEU A 255 -3.90 -6.23 31.25
C LEU A 255 -3.82 -5.90 32.75
N ASN A 256 -4.69 -5.02 33.25
CA ASN A 256 -4.68 -4.53 34.63
C ASN A 256 -3.32 -3.92 35.04
N TYR A 257 -2.74 -3.13 34.14
CA TYR A 257 -1.41 -2.49 34.28
C TYR A 257 -0.22 -3.45 34.46
N LYS A 258 -0.39 -4.72 34.10
CA LYS A 258 0.75 -5.65 33.97
C LYS A 258 1.41 -5.47 32.59
N THR A 259 2.68 -5.86 32.53
CA THR A 259 3.35 -5.98 31.23
C THR A 259 2.84 -7.20 30.47
N PRO A 260 2.98 -7.27 29.14
CA PRO A 260 2.62 -8.47 28.36
C PRO A 260 3.23 -9.77 28.92
N ILE A 261 4.53 -9.76 29.23
CA ILE A 261 5.23 -10.94 29.78
C ILE A 261 4.77 -11.27 31.21
N GLN A 262 4.62 -10.26 32.07
CA GLN A 262 4.14 -10.46 33.43
C GLN A 262 2.73 -11.07 33.43
N TYR A 263 1.84 -10.55 32.57
CA TYR A 263 0.48 -11.08 32.45
C TYR A 263 0.48 -12.55 32.03
N LYS A 264 1.33 -12.93 31.04
CA LYS A 264 1.49 -14.31 30.58
C LYS A 264 1.92 -15.23 31.71
N ILE A 265 3.00 -14.89 32.42
CA ILE A 265 3.56 -15.69 33.52
C ILE A 265 2.56 -15.87 34.66
N GLU A 266 1.91 -14.78 35.09
CA GLU A 266 0.94 -14.84 36.20
C GLU A 266 -0.36 -15.58 35.84
N SER A 267 -0.66 -15.72 34.55
CA SER A 267 -1.77 -16.53 34.04
C SER A 267 -1.41 -18.02 33.87
N GLY A 268 -0.18 -18.42 34.20
CA GLY A 268 0.25 -19.83 34.18
C GLY A 268 0.81 -20.32 32.84
N PHE A 269 1.23 -19.40 31.97
CA PHE A 269 1.80 -19.74 30.65
C PHE A 269 3.27 -19.36 30.53
#